data_0c46dbc5dafe8946c2cdc981943b762f
#
_entry.id   0c46dbc5dafe8946c2cdc981943b762f
#
_cell.length_a   1.000
_cell.length_b   1.000
_cell.length_c   1.000
_cell.angle_alpha   90.00
_cell.angle_beta   90.00
_cell.angle_gamma   90.00
#
_symmetry.space_group_name_H-M   'P 1'
#
loop_
_entity.id
_entity.type
_entity.pdbx_description
1 polymer ?
#
loop_
_entity_poly.entity_id
_entity_poly.type
_entity_poly.pdbx_seq_one_letter_code
_entity_poly.pdbx_strand_id
1 'polypeptide(L)'
;KTQAQSSVAVLVKGSQNFLFAGILERVQDLFRNNGEEIYVAYLDEEADEVQYAVQLVKLRRPKGIIFLGGDLDCFRREFHPITVPCVLLTNDAHALGFENLSSFSTDDTASAEAVIEYLYRHGHQKIGVLGGNLAVEQISVKRLRGVEACMRRLGLPFAPKANHVPCRFSMADGYAAAKELLGREPDITALFALGDVIALGAMRAICDLGLRIPDDISIVGYDGIDTANFCIPRLTTVRQDAAELAARGVQTLLQAIHYKTTPVYETIDFELVERESVSFVKTR
;
A
#
# COMPACT_ATOMS: atom_id res chain seq x y z
N LYS A 1 17.42 -10.90 38.05
CA LYS A 1 16.68 -9.94 37.18
C LYS A 1 17.32 -10.02 35.81
N THR A 2 16.78 -10.82 34.92
CA THR A 2 17.18 -10.86 33.51
C THR A 2 16.80 -9.49 32.96
N GLN A 3 17.78 -8.67 32.58
CA GLN A 3 17.50 -7.48 31.75
C GLN A 3 16.84 -7.98 30.50
N ALA A 4 15.61 -7.49 30.22
CA ALA A 4 14.97 -7.76 28.98
C ALA A 4 15.90 -7.27 27.85
N GLN A 5 16.34 -8.20 27.02
CA GLN A 5 17.15 -7.89 25.85
C GLN A 5 16.34 -6.94 24.99
N SER A 6 16.86 -5.74 24.72
CA SER A 6 16.13 -4.73 23.95
C SER A 6 16.07 -5.18 22.49
N SER A 7 14.90 -5.65 22.08
CA SER A 7 14.63 -6.08 20.69
C SER A 7 14.30 -4.88 19.81
N VAL A 8 14.37 -5.08 18.49
CA VAL A 8 13.77 -4.15 17.53
C VAL A 8 12.27 -4.42 17.45
N ALA A 9 11.44 -3.38 17.38
CA ALA A 9 10.01 -3.55 17.21
C ALA A 9 9.60 -3.36 15.73
N VAL A 10 8.65 -4.19 15.28
CA VAL A 10 8.02 -4.05 13.97
C VAL A 10 6.51 -3.95 14.18
N LEU A 11 5.94 -2.80 13.81
CA LEU A 11 4.51 -2.53 13.92
C LEU A 11 3.88 -2.63 12.54
N VAL A 12 2.97 -3.59 12.36
CA VAL A 12 2.32 -3.88 11.07
C VAL A 12 0.89 -3.37 11.12
N LYS A 13 0.57 -2.33 10.35
CA LYS A 13 -0.76 -1.72 10.29
C LYS A 13 -1.58 -2.30 9.13
N GLY A 14 -2.60 -3.08 9.46
CA GLY A 14 -3.43 -3.77 8.46
C GLY A 14 -2.94 -5.20 8.19
N SER A 15 -3.45 -6.15 8.97
CA SER A 15 -3.03 -7.56 8.93
C SER A 15 -3.46 -8.32 7.67
N GLN A 16 -4.38 -7.78 6.87
CA GLN A 16 -4.88 -8.41 5.66
C GLN A 16 -4.14 -7.99 4.38
N ASN A 17 -3.19 -7.07 4.48
CA ASN A 17 -2.36 -6.67 3.35
C ASN A 17 -1.20 -7.66 3.15
N PHE A 18 -1.26 -8.47 2.11
CA PHE A 18 -0.24 -9.50 1.82
C PHE A 18 1.11 -8.90 1.40
N LEU A 19 1.17 -7.66 0.89
CA LEU A 19 2.43 -6.95 0.70
C LEU A 19 3.18 -6.84 2.04
N PHE A 20 2.47 -6.47 3.10
CA PHE A 20 3.08 -6.31 4.43
C PHE A 20 3.57 -7.63 5.00
N ALA A 21 2.86 -8.73 4.73
CA ALA A 21 3.34 -10.06 5.11
C ALA A 21 4.67 -10.40 4.39
N GLY A 22 4.76 -10.14 3.10
CA GLY A 22 5.98 -10.35 2.32
C GLY A 22 7.15 -9.46 2.72
N ILE A 23 6.90 -8.18 3.06
CA ILE A 23 7.94 -7.27 3.60
C ILE A 23 8.38 -7.76 5.00
N LEU A 24 7.44 -8.12 5.87
CA LEU A 24 7.73 -8.57 7.22
C LEU A 24 8.60 -9.82 7.24
N GLU A 25 8.32 -10.81 6.39
CA GLU A 25 9.14 -12.03 6.28
C GLU A 25 10.60 -11.67 5.97
N ARG A 26 10.82 -10.78 5.01
CA ARG A 26 12.18 -10.31 4.65
C ARG A 26 12.84 -9.52 5.78
N VAL A 27 12.09 -8.64 6.44
CA VAL A 27 12.57 -7.88 7.61
C VAL A 27 13.01 -8.82 8.73
N GLN A 28 12.23 -9.88 9.01
CA GLN A 28 12.55 -10.89 10.01
C GLN A 28 13.86 -11.63 9.67
N ASP A 29 14.03 -12.05 8.42
CA ASP A 29 15.21 -12.74 7.97
C ASP A 29 16.46 -11.84 8.03
N LEU A 30 16.34 -10.59 7.61
CA LEU A 30 17.44 -9.62 7.67
C LEU A 30 17.86 -9.34 9.11
N PHE A 31 16.95 -9.15 10.04
CA PHE A 31 17.30 -8.96 11.46
C PHE A 31 17.92 -10.22 12.06
N ARG A 32 17.38 -11.40 11.78
CA ARG A 32 17.94 -12.68 12.22
C ARG A 32 19.38 -12.86 11.74
N ASN A 33 19.68 -12.54 10.49
CA ASN A 33 21.01 -12.62 9.91
C ASN A 33 22.00 -11.62 10.55
N ASN A 34 21.52 -10.54 11.14
CA ASN A 34 22.30 -9.57 11.89
C ASN A 34 22.34 -9.85 13.41
N GLY A 35 21.79 -10.98 13.86
CA GLY A 35 21.78 -11.37 15.27
C GLY A 35 20.85 -10.55 16.15
N GLU A 36 19.87 -9.87 15.55
CA GLU A 36 18.90 -9.04 16.26
C GLU A 36 17.58 -9.80 16.49
N GLU A 37 17.07 -9.70 17.72
CA GLU A 37 15.72 -10.18 18.04
C GLU A 37 14.67 -9.12 17.70
N ILE A 38 13.53 -9.56 17.20
CA ILE A 38 12.42 -8.66 16.89
C ILE A 38 11.17 -8.99 17.71
N TYR A 39 10.41 -7.94 18.00
CA TYR A 39 9.05 -8.00 18.51
C TYR A 39 8.09 -7.51 17.43
N VAL A 40 7.14 -8.34 17.00
CA VAL A 40 6.15 -7.96 15.99
C VAL A 40 4.81 -7.72 16.67
N ALA A 41 4.17 -6.60 16.33
CA ALA A 41 2.80 -6.31 16.71
C ALA A 41 1.95 -6.02 15.46
N TYR A 42 0.81 -6.68 15.37
CA TYR A 42 -0.20 -6.42 14.34
C TYR A 42 -1.25 -5.46 14.88
N LEU A 43 -1.51 -4.42 14.12
CA LEU A 43 -2.50 -3.39 14.43
C LEU A 43 -3.61 -3.42 13.39
N ASP A 44 -4.83 -3.05 13.79
CA ASP A 44 -5.91 -2.83 12.84
C ASP A 44 -5.56 -1.68 11.88
N GLU A 45 -6.15 -1.67 10.69
CA GLU A 45 -5.94 -0.63 9.68
C GLU A 45 -6.31 0.77 10.19
N GLU A 46 -7.27 0.87 11.11
CA GLU A 46 -7.74 2.13 11.71
C GLU A 46 -7.06 2.47 13.04
N ALA A 47 -6.19 1.58 13.57
CA ALA A 47 -5.49 1.84 14.82
C ALA A 47 -4.49 2.99 14.71
N ASP A 48 -4.27 3.70 15.81
CA ASP A 48 -3.18 4.69 15.93
C ASP A 48 -1.87 3.97 16.27
N GLU A 49 -1.05 3.75 15.27
CA GLU A 49 0.23 3.06 15.37
C GLU A 49 1.26 3.85 16.17
N VAL A 50 1.16 5.19 16.14
CA VAL A 50 2.10 6.06 16.85
C VAL A 50 1.80 6.05 18.34
N GLN A 51 0.52 6.12 18.73
CA GLN A 51 0.12 5.99 20.13
C GLN A 51 0.53 4.62 20.70
N TYR A 52 0.38 3.55 19.91
CA TYR A 52 0.86 2.23 20.30
C TYR A 52 2.39 2.21 20.49
N ALA A 53 3.15 2.81 19.57
CA ALA A 53 4.60 2.91 19.65
C ALA A 53 5.06 3.69 20.89
N VAL A 54 4.39 4.80 21.22
CA VAL A 54 4.69 5.59 22.44
C VAL A 54 4.54 4.73 23.71
N GLN A 55 3.50 3.93 23.79
CA GLN A 55 3.31 2.99 24.90
C GLN A 55 4.38 1.89 24.91
N LEU A 56 4.69 1.34 23.72
CA LEU A 56 5.70 0.31 23.56
C LEU A 56 7.09 0.78 24.02
N VAL A 57 7.50 2.00 23.65
CA VAL A 57 8.78 2.59 24.07
C VAL A 57 8.87 2.70 25.59
N LYS A 58 7.79 3.09 26.26
CA LYS A 58 7.74 3.19 27.72
C LYS A 58 7.84 1.83 28.41
N LEU A 59 7.18 0.80 27.85
CA LEU A 59 7.04 -0.51 28.50
C LEU A 59 8.19 -1.46 28.16
N ARG A 60 8.65 -1.48 26.90
CA ARG A 60 9.61 -2.48 26.39
C ARG A 60 10.98 -1.91 26.03
N ARG A 61 11.10 -0.59 25.85
CA ARG A 61 12.33 0.11 25.49
C ARG A 61 13.06 -0.53 24.30
N PRO A 62 12.42 -0.64 23.13
CA PRO A 62 13.04 -1.22 21.94
C PRO A 62 14.27 -0.39 21.54
N LYS A 63 15.24 -1.03 20.84
CA LYS A 63 16.41 -0.33 20.26
C LYS A 63 16.01 0.60 19.12
N GLY A 64 14.96 0.25 18.39
CA GLY A 64 14.41 0.98 17.26
C GLY A 64 13.08 0.38 16.83
N ILE A 65 12.38 1.08 15.92
CA ILE A 65 11.04 0.69 15.46
C ILE A 65 10.97 0.75 13.94
N ILE A 66 10.45 -0.32 13.32
CA ILE A 66 9.93 -0.27 11.94
C ILE A 66 8.41 -0.15 11.99
N PHE A 67 7.88 0.86 11.34
CA PHE A 67 6.47 0.98 11.02
C PHE A 67 6.23 0.45 9.60
N LEU A 68 5.41 -0.55 9.46
CA LEU A 68 5.00 -1.11 8.20
C LEU A 68 3.57 -0.64 7.91
N GLY A 69 3.47 0.37 7.06
CA GLY A 69 2.28 1.21 6.93
C GLY A 69 2.18 2.27 8.03
N GLY A 70 1.47 3.35 7.76
CA GLY A 70 1.24 4.40 8.74
C GLY A 70 0.43 5.57 8.21
N ASP A 71 -0.25 6.25 9.13
CA ASP A 71 -1.00 7.49 8.89
C ASP A 71 -0.14 8.68 9.31
N LEU A 72 0.26 9.53 8.36
CA LEU A 72 1.14 10.67 8.62
C LEU A 72 0.53 11.69 9.60
N ASP A 73 -0.79 11.76 9.71
CA ASP A 73 -1.45 12.62 10.69
C ASP A 73 -1.25 12.13 12.12
N CYS A 74 -1.21 10.81 12.35
CA CYS A 74 -0.85 10.24 13.64
C CYS A 74 0.60 10.60 14.01
N PHE A 75 1.53 10.51 13.04
CA PHE A 75 2.92 10.92 13.26
C PHE A 75 3.03 12.41 13.59
N ARG A 76 2.37 13.31 12.86
CA ARG A 76 2.41 14.75 13.16
C ARG A 76 1.96 15.08 14.57
N ARG A 77 0.92 14.38 15.06
CA ARG A 77 0.33 14.69 16.37
C ARG A 77 1.12 14.12 17.54
N GLU A 78 1.61 12.88 17.40
CA GLU A 78 1.98 12.08 18.58
C GLU A 78 3.39 11.50 18.55
N PHE A 79 4.20 11.71 17.50
CA PHE A 79 5.51 11.05 17.36
C PHE A 79 6.61 11.61 18.27
N HIS A 80 6.52 12.87 18.72
CA HIS A 80 7.56 13.52 19.53
C HIS A 80 8.07 12.75 20.78
N PRO A 81 7.24 11.96 21.50
CA PRO A 81 7.73 11.19 22.64
C PRO A 81 8.61 9.99 22.27
N ILE A 82 8.67 9.61 20.99
CA ILE A 82 9.50 8.50 20.52
C ILE A 82 10.90 9.01 20.25
N THR A 83 11.86 8.54 21.06
CA THR A 83 13.26 9.01 20.99
C THR A 83 14.22 7.98 20.39
N VAL A 84 13.74 6.77 20.10
CA VAL A 84 14.51 5.72 19.44
C VAL A 84 14.51 5.92 17.92
N PRO A 85 15.52 5.42 17.19
CA PRO A 85 15.51 5.43 15.75
C PRO A 85 14.29 4.70 15.18
N CYS A 86 13.66 5.28 14.16
CA CYS A 86 12.48 4.74 13.51
C CYS A 86 12.61 4.74 11.99
N VAL A 87 11.97 3.78 11.36
CA VAL A 87 11.81 3.71 9.90
C VAL A 87 10.34 3.48 9.58
N LEU A 88 9.80 4.30 8.67
CA LEU A 88 8.48 4.10 8.08
C LEU A 88 8.64 3.47 6.69
N LEU A 89 8.04 2.32 6.47
CA LEU A 89 7.99 1.65 5.17
C LEU A 89 6.64 1.86 4.52
N THR A 90 6.65 2.03 3.21
CA THR A 90 5.49 2.20 2.32
C THR A 90 4.80 3.57 2.38
N ASN A 91 5.29 4.53 3.18
CA ASN A 91 4.83 5.91 3.13
C ASN A 91 6.02 6.87 3.29
N ASP A 92 5.89 8.10 2.79
CA ASP A 92 6.94 9.11 2.82
C ASP A 92 6.77 10.05 4.02
N ALA A 93 7.75 10.05 4.92
CA ALA A 93 7.79 10.86 6.13
C ALA A 93 8.64 12.15 5.99
N HIS A 94 9.20 12.44 4.82
CA HIS A 94 10.11 13.59 4.64
C HIS A 94 9.53 14.91 5.14
N ALA A 95 8.27 15.18 4.80
CA ALA A 95 7.59 16.41 5.20
C ALA A 95 7.30 16.53 6.71
N LEU A 96 7.52 15.49 7.49
CA LEU A 96 7.32 15.50 8.95
C LEU A 96 8.49 16.12 9.70
N GLY A 97 9.72 16.05 9.16
CA GLY A 97 10.91 16.72 9.70
C GLY A 97 11.44 16.16 11.02
N PHE A 98 11.13 14.89 11.38
CA PHE A 98 11.66 14.27 12.60
C PHE A 98 13.09 13.77 12.39
N GLU A 99 13.99 14.08 13.32
CA GLU A 99 15.42 13.73 13.23
C GLU A 99 15.72 12.24 13.43
N ASN A 100 14.76 11.46 13.91
CA ASN A 100 14.90 10.03 14.19
C ASN A 100 13.92 9.17 13.38
N LEU A 101 13.33 9.69 12.31
CA LEU A 101 12.39 8.96 11.44
C LEU A 101 12.87 9.00 9.99
N SER A 102 13.31 7.87 9.48
CA SER A 102 13.57 7.64 8.05
C SER A 102 12.36 7.07 7.35
N SER A 103 12.27 7.17 6.02
CA SER A 103 11.20 6.51 5.27
C SER A 103 11.61 6.02 3.90
N PHE A 104 11.00 4.90 3.49
CA PHE A 104 11.14 4.30 2.17
C PHE A 104 9.76 4.00 1.61
N SER A 105 9.46 4.53 0.44
CA SER A 105 8.13 4.42 -0.17
C SER A 105 8.23 4.29 -1.69
N THR A 106 7.15 3.88 -2.31
CA THR A 106 6.96 3.97 -3.75
C THR A 106 6.37 5.34 -4.10
N ASP A 107 6.60 5.86 -5.32
CA ASP A 107 5.86 7.03 -5.80
C ASP A 107 4.43 6.62 -6.17
N ASP A 108 3.55 6.70 -5.16
CA ASP A 108 2.14 6.33 -5.28
C ASP A 108 1.37 7.20 -6.29
N THR A 109 1.78 8.44 -6.48
CA THR A 109 1.16 9.34 -7.46
C THR A 109 1.55 8.95 -8.88
N ALA A 110 2.85 8.86 -9.16
CA ALA A 110 3.35 8.49 -10.48
C ALA A 110 2.91 7.08 -10.90
N SER A 111 2.91 6.12 -9.97
CA SER A 111 2.46 4.76 -10.27
C SER A 111 0.97 4.67 -10.58
N ALA A 112 0.13 5.44 -9.88
CA ALA A 112 -1.29 5.51 -10.19
C ALA A 112 -1.55 6.20 -11.53
N GLU A 113 -0.79 7.26 -11.87
CA GLU A 113 -0.84 7.86 -13.20
C GLU A 113 -0.48 6.86 -14.30
N ALA A 114 0.58 6.05 -14.09
CA ALA A 114 1.01 5.03 -15.05
C ALA A 114 -0.10 3.98 -15.31
N VAL A 115 -0.86 3.59 -14.28
CA VAL A 115 -2.02 2.68 -14.44
C VAL A 115 -3.11 3.33 -15.31
N ILE A 116 -3.46 4.59 -15.05
CA ILE A 116 -4.50 5.27 -15.83
C ILE A 116 -4.06 5.46 -17.28
N GLU A 117 -2.79 5.85 -17.52
CA GLU A 117 -2.25 5.94 -18.88
C GLU A 117 -2.27 4.58 -19.60
N TYR A 118 -1.92 3.51 -18.89
CA TYR A 118 -1.95 2.16 -19.43
C TYR A 118 -3.36 1.76 -19.85
N LEU A 119 -4.35 1.95 -18.98
CA LEU A 119 -5.76 1.68 -19.31
C LEU A 119 -6.27 2.56 -20.48
N TYR A 120 -5.89 3.83 -20.51
CA TYR A 120 -6.25 4.74 -21.59
C TYR A 120 -5.66 4.28 -22.93
N ARG A 121 -4.41 3.84 -22.98
CA ARG A 121 -3.78 3.29 -24.18
C ARG A 121 -4.47 2.01 -24.69
N HIS A 122 -5.15 1.27 -23.79
CA HIS A 122 -6.00 0.13 -24.14
C HIS A 122 -7.43 0.54 -24.53
N GLY A 123 -7.70 1.85 -24.67
CA GLY A 123 -8.98 2.40 -25.12
C GLY A 123 -10.02 2.58 -24.02
N HIS A 124 -9.68 2.33 -22.75
CA HIS A 124 -10.61 2.53 -21.65
C HIS A 124 -10.80 4.02 -21.35
N GLN A 125 -12.03 4.50 -21.42
CA GLN A 125 -12.39 5.87 -21.10
C GLN A 125 -13.32 5.98 -19.88
N LYS A 126 -14.03 4.90 -19.54
CA LYS A 126 -14.89 4.80 -18.37
C LYS A 126 -14.20 3.87 -17.35
N ILE A 127 -13.43 4.48 -16.47
CA ILE A 127 -12.58 3.78 -15.49
C ILE A 127 -13.16 3.99 -14.09
N GLY A 128 -13.35 2.92 -13.35
CA GLY A 128 -13.73 2.94 -11.94
C GLY A 128 -12.54 2.71 -11.03
N VAL A 129 -12.60 3.24 -9.81
CA VAL A 129 -11.55 3.10 -8.79
C VAL A 129 -12.12 2.47 -7.53
N LEU A 130 -11.42 1.47 -6.99
CA LEU A 130 -11.80 0.78 -5.76
C LEU A 130 -10.72 0.93 -4.71
N GLY A 131 -11.13 1.30 -3.50
CA GLY A 131 -10.22 1.43 -2.36
C GLY A 131 -9.93 2.87 -1.98
N GLY A 132 -9.21 3.01 -0.87
CA GLY A 132 -8.85 4.31 -0.31
C GLY A 132 -9.97 4.94 0.52
N ASN A 133 -9.55 5.65 1.55
CA ASN A 133 -10.43 6.46 2.38
C ASN A 133 -9.93 7.90 2.33
N LEU A 134 -10.75 8.81 1.76
CA LEU A 134 -10.40 10.23 1.61
C LEU A 134 -10.38 10.99 2.96
N ALA A 135 -10.94 10.40 4.02
CA ALA A 135 -10.99 11.03 5.34
C ALA A 135 -9.69 10.87 6.14
N VAL A 136 -8.72 10.08 5.65
CA VAL A 136 -7.48 9.76 6.36
C VAL A 136 -6.30 9.96 5.41
N GLU A 137 -5.22 10.60 5.84
CA GLU A 137 -4.03 10.84 5.01
C GLU A 137 -3.18 9.55 4.86
N GLN A 138 -3.81 8.55 4.25
CA GLN A 138 -3.19 7.27 3.92
C GLN A 138 -2.61 7.27 2.50
N ILE A 139 -1.79 6.26 2.18
CA ILE A 139 -1.16 6.03 0.87
C ILE A 139 -2.17 6.08 -0.27
N SER A 140 -3.36 5.53 -0.04
CA SER A 140 -4.47 5.50 -0.99
C SER A 140 -4.92 6.89 -1.46
N VAL A 141 -4.77 7.93 -0.64
CA VAL A 141 -5.07 9.31 -1.04
C VAL A 141 -4.08 9.80 -2.10
N LYS A 142 -2.79 9.45 -1.98
CA LYS A 142 -1.78 9.79 -2.99
C LYS A 142 -2.07 9.10 -4.31
N ARG A 143 -2.42 7.80 -4.28
CA ARG A 143 -2.84 7.05 -5.47
C ARG A 143 -4.06 7.67 -6.13
N LEU A 144 -5.08 8.02 -5.34
CA LEU A 144 -6.29 8.65 -5.88
C LEU A 144 -6.03 10.03 -6.47
N ARG A 145 -5.16 10.84 -5.86
CA ARG A 145 -4.71 12.13 -6.45
C ARG A 145 -4.01 11.92 -7.81
N GLY A 146 -3.18 10.89 -7.95
CA GLY A 146 -2.56 10.51 -9.22
C GLY A 146 -3.60 10.13 -10.27
N VAL A 147 -4.60 9.32 -9.89
CA VAL A 147 -5.74 8.99 -10.77
C VAL A 147 -6.45 10.25 -11.25
N GLU A 148 -6.87 11.12 -10.33
CA GLU A 148 -7.61 12.35 -10.67
C GLU A 148 -6.79 13.29 -11.58
N ALA A 149 -5.50 13.47 -11.28
CA ALA A 149 -4.62 14.32 -12.07
C ALA A 149 -4.45 13.78 -13.50
N CYS A 150 -4.21 12.48 -13.62
CA CYS A 150 -4.03 11.84 -14.92
C CYS A 150 -5.34 11.84 -15.74
N MET A 151 -6.47 11.47 -15.15
CA MET A 151 -7.76 11.47 -15.85
C MET A 151 -8.12 12.87 -16.34
N ARG A 152 -7.89 13.90 -15.51
CA ARG A 152 -8.09 15.31 -15.94
C ARG A 152 -7.19 15.69 -17.11
N ARG A 153 -5.91 15.32 -17.07
CA ARG A 153 -4.92 15.57 -18.14
C ARG A 153 -5.32 14.90 -19.46
N LEU A 154 -5.89 13.71 -19.39
CA LEU A 154 -6.34 12.93 -20.56
C LEU A 154 -7.77 13.31 -21.04
N GLY A 155 -8.44 14.23 -20.37
CA GLY A 155 -9.82 14.62 -20.68
C GLY A 155 -10.85 13.53 -20.36
N LEU A 156 -10.51 12.60 -19.48
CA LEU A 156 -11.42 11.54 -19.06
C LEU A 156 -12.36 12.00 -17.95
N PRO A 157 -13.63 11.57 -17.95
CA PRO A 157 -14.57 11.93 -16.90
C PRO A 157 -14.19 11.22 -15.60
N PHE A 158 -13.98 11.98 -14.53
CA PHE A 158 -13.82 11.45 -13.18
C PHE A 158 -14.61 12.30 -12.19
N ALA A 159 -15.62 11.70 -11.59
CA ALA A 159 -16.36 12.27 -10.48
C ALA A 159 -16.28 11.29 -9.31
N PRO A 160 -15.66 11.65 -8.16
CA PRO A 160 -15.46 10.71 -7.05
C PRO A 160 -16.72 9.96 -6.63
N LYS A 161 -17.89 10.63 -6.64
CA LYS A 161 -19.18 9.99 -6.31
C LYS A 161 -19.67 8.96 -7.34
N ALA A 162 -19.24 9.08 -8.60
CA ALA A 162 -19.65 8.17 -9.67
C ALA A 162 -18.61 7.07 -9.89
N ASN A 163 -17.33 7.44 -9.98
CA ASN A 163 -16.28 6.55 -10.44
C ASN A 163 -15.46 5.89 -9.32
N HIS A 164 -15.69 6.24 -8.05
CA HIS A 164 -14.91 5.74 -6.94
C HIS A 164 -15.80 5.16 -5.83
N VAL A 165 -15.40 4.00 -5.29
CA VAL A 165 -15.95 3.42 -4.08
C VAL A 165 -14.80 3.18 -3.09
N PRO A 166 -14.79 3.93 -1.97
CA PRO A 166 -13.80 3.69 -0.90
C PRO A 166 -14.07 2.34 -0.23
N CYS A 167 -13.03 1.61 0.09
CA CYS A 167 -13.13 0.38 0.85
C CYS A 167 -11.81 0.07 1.56
N ARG A 168 -11.87 -0.80 2.58
CA ARG A 168 -10.69 -1.30 3.30
C ARG A 168 -9.88 -2.24 2.41
N PHE A 169 -8.61 -2.46 2.79
CA PHE A 169 -7.71 -3.40 2.11
C PHE A 169 -8.04 -4.85 2.46
N SER A 170 -9.19 -5.32 1.99
CA SER A 170 -9.63 -6.71 2.14
C SER A 170 -10.33 -7.22 0.88
N MET A 171 -10.32 -8.55 0.67
CA MET A 171 -11.05 -9.16 -0.45
C MET A 171 -12.57 -8.97 -0.30
N ALA A 172 -13.08 -9.05 0.93
CA ALA A 172 -14.52 -8.90 1.20
C ALA A 172 -15.01 -7.49 0.85
N ASP A 173 -14.25 -6.47 1.26
CA ASP A 173 -14.60 -5.09 0.96
C ASP A 173 -14.41 -4.75 -0.52
N GLY A 174 -13.36 -5.28 -1.16
CA GLY A 174 -13.16 -5.18 -2.61
C GLY A 174 -14.30 -5.80 -3.43
N TYR A 175 -14.81 -6.96 -2.97
CA TYR A 175 -15.99 -7.60 -3.55
C TYR A 175 -17.23 -6.72 -3.46
N ALA A 176 -17.52 -6.21 -2.26
CA ALA A 176 -18.68 -5.35 -2.03
C ALA A 176 -18.60 -4.04 -2.83
N ALA A 177 -17.44 -3.40 -2.82
CA ALA A 177 -17.19 -2.15 -3.56
C ALA A 177 -17.34 -2.32 -5.08
N ALA A 178 -16.86 -3.43 -5.65
CA ALA A 178 -17.01 -3.71 -7.07
C ALA A 178 -18.47 -3.92 -7.45
N LYS A 179 -19.24 -4.65 -6.66
CA LYS A 179 -20.70 -4.83 -6.88
C LYS A 179 -21.44 -3.51 -6.81
N GLU A 180 -21.12 -2.68 -5.84
CA GLU A 180 -21.71 -1.35 -5.72
C GLU A 180 -21.41 -0.49 -6.95
N LEU A 181 -20.12 -0.39 -7.32
CA LEU A 181 -19.68 0.48 -8.41
C LEU A 181 -20.24 0.04 -9.76
N LEU A 182 -20.15 -1.25 -10.10
CA LEU A 182 -20.67 -1.79 -11.37
C LEU A 182 -22.20 -1.77 -11.44
N GLY A 183 -22.88 -1.87 -10.29
CA GLY A 183 -24.34 -1.69 -10.24
C GLY A 183 -24.78 -0.24 -10.46
N ARG A 184 -23.97 0.72 -10.02
CA ARG A 184 -24.23 2.16 -10.18
C ARG A 184 -23.83 2.69 -11.55
N GLU A 185 -22.69 2.22 -12.07
CA GLU A 185 -22.07 2.67 -13.32
C GLU A 185 -21.81 1.48 -14.27
N PRO A 186 -22.86 0.93 -14.90
CA PRO A 186 -22.75 -0.29 -15.71
C PRO A 186 -21.91 -0.12 -17.00
N ASP A 187 -21.60 1.11 -17.37
CA ASP A 187 -20.79 1.43 -18.54
C ASP A 187 -19.28 1.44 -18.27
N ILE A 188 -18.84 1.21 -17.02
CA ILE A 188 -17.42 1.06 -16.69
C ILE A 188 -16.86 -0.12 -17.48
N THR A 189 -15.69 0.10 -18.09
CA THR A 189 -14.99 -0.92 -18.90
C THR A 189 -13.68 -1.38 -18.24
N ALA A 190 -13.18 -0.63 -17.27
CA ALA A 190 -12.01 -1.00 -16.50
C ALA A 190 -12.12 -0.57 -15.04
N LEU A 191 -11.50 -1.35 -14.14
CA LEU A 191 -11.35 -1.05 -12.73
C LEU A 191 -9.87 -0.90 -12.38
N PHE A 192 -9.54 0.11 -11.61
CA PHE A 192 -8.28 0.23 -10.89
C PHE A 192 -8.53 0.02 -9.40
N ALA A 193 -8.06 -1.10 -8.86
CA ALA A 193 -8.11 -1.37 -7.42
C ALA A 193 -6.81 -0.91 -6.78
N LEU A 194 -6.90 -0.09 -5.74
CA LEU A 194 -5.75 0.51 -5.04
C LEU A 194 -4.98 -0.49 -4.15
N GLY A 195 -5.23 -1.78 -4.31
CA GLY A 195 -4.51 -2.90 -3.69
C GLY A 195 -4.90 -4.22 -4.35
N ASP A 196 -3.97 -5.16 -4.45
CA ASP A 196 -4.22 -6.48 -5.08
C ASP A 196 -5.29 -7.28 -4.33
N VAL A 197 -5.34 -7.18 -3.01
CA VAL A 197 -6.38 -7.85 -2.22
C VAL A 197 -7.78 -7.31 -2.55
N ILE A 198 -7.88 -6.01 -2.82
CA ILE A 198 -9.13 -5.37 -3.29
C ILE A 198 -9.46 -5.89 -4.69
N ALA A 199 -8.45 -5.93 -5.60
CA ALA A 199 -8.61 -6.44 -6.95
C ALA A 199 -9.11 -7.88 -6.99
N LEU A 200 -8.55 -8.77 -6.15
CA LEU A 200 -8.97 -10.18 -6.06
C LEU A 200 -10.43 -10.31 -5.63
N GLY A 201 -10.86 -9.50 -4.66
CA GLY A 201 -12.27 -9.43 -4.27
C GLY A 201 -13.17 -8.93 -5.41
N ALA A 202 -12.73 -7.88 -6.11
CA ALA A 202 -13.43 -7.33 -7.26
C ALA A 202 -13.54 -8.31 -8.42
N MET A 203 -12.49 -9.09 -8.71
CA MET A 203 -12.52 -10.15 -9.73
C MET A 203 -13.61 -11.17 -9.44
N ARG A 204 -13.75 -11.57 -8.18
CA ARG A 204 -14.85 -12.46 -7.78
C ARG A 204 -16.21 -11.83 -8.00
N ALA A 205 -16.38 -10.56 -7.64
CA ALA A 205 -17.64 -9.84 -7.85
C ALA A 205 -18.01 -9.73 -9.34
N ILE A 206 -17.03 -9.43 -10.21
CA ILE A 206 -17.22 -9.37 -11.66
C ILE A 206 -17.74 -10.72 -12.19
N CYS A 207 -17.10 -11.83 -11.77
CA CYS A 207 -17.55 -13.18 -12.17
C CYS A 207 -18.97 -13.50 -11.67
N ASP A 208 -19.32 -13.13 -10.43
CA ASP A 208 -20.65 -13.37 -9.86
C ASP A 208 -21.75 -12.53 -10.52
N LEU A 209 -21.38 -11.40 -11.13
CA LEU A 209 -22.26 -10.59 -11.98
C LEU A 209 -22.40 -11.17 -13.41
N GLY A 210 -21.75 -12.30 -13.71
CA GLY A 210 -21.76 -12.92 -15.04
C GLY A 210 -20.89 -12.22 -16.08
N LEU A 211 -20.01 -11.31 -15.63
CA LEU A 211 -19.07 -10.57 -16.49
C LEU A 211 -17.73 -11.31 -16.57
N ARG A 212 -17.02 -11.15 -17.69
CA ARG A 212 -15.73 -11.80 -17.95
C ARG A 212 -14.59 -10.81 -17.83
N ILE A 213 -13.50 -11.27 -17.25
CA ILE A 213 -12.23 -10.56 -17.21
C ILE A 213 -11.27 -11.24 -18.19
N PRO A 214 -10.64 -10.49 -19.09
CA PRO A 214 -10.73 -9.03 -19.34
C PRO A 214 -11.78 -8.61 -20.36
N ASP A 215 -12.57 -9.55 -20.90
CA ASP A 215 -13.43 -9.34 -22.08
C ASP A 215 -14.52 -8.28 -21.90
N ASP A 216 -15.14 -8.24 -20.74
CA ASP A 216 -16.24 -7.30 -20.42
C ASP A 216 -15.73 -6.19 -19.49
N ILE A 217 -14.87 -6.53 -18.52
CA ILE A 217 -14.23 -5.59 -17.58
C ILE A 217 -12.75 -5.92 -17.47
N SER A 218 -11.88 -4.96 -17.77
CA SER A 218 -10.45 -5.03 -17.42
C SER A 218 -10.23 -4.64 -15.97
N ILE A 219 -9.20 -5.21 -15.33
CA ILE A 219 -8.86 -4.84 -13.95
C ILE A 219 -7.35 -4.77 -13.74
N VAL A 220 -6.91 -3.72 -13.03
CA VAL A 220 -5.52 -3.53 -12.58
C VAL A 220 -5.52 -3.46 -11.06
N GLY A 221 -4.57 -4.13 -10.43
CA GLY A 221 -4.30 -4.08 -9.00
C GLY A 221 -3.13 -3.18 -8.63
N TYR A 222 -2.73 -3.26 -7.39
CA TYR A 222 -1.59 -2.55 -6.82
C TYR A 222 -0.99 -3.38 -5.68
N ASP A 223 0.30 -3.41 -5.54
CA ASP A 223 1.19 -4.05 -4.57
C ASP A 223 2.09 -5.12 -5.21
N GLY A 224 1.62 -5.89 -6.21
CA GLY A 224 2.40 -6.95 -6.86
C GLY A 224 2.56 -8.19 -5.98
N ILE A 225 1.53 -8.56 -5.21
CA ILE A 225 1.58 -9.75 -4.35
C ILE A 225 1.64 -11.04 -5.17
N ASP A 226 2.20 -12.10 -4.58
CA ASP A 226 2.38 -13.39 -5.28
C ASP A 226 1.06 -13.98 -5.80
N THR A 227 -0.04 -13.82 -5.06
CA THR A 227 -1.36 -14.31 -5.46
C THR A 227 -1.81 -13.75 -6.81
N ALA A 228 -1.34 -12.56 -7.21
CA ALA A 228 -1.62 -11.96 -8.51
C ALA A 228 -1.09 -12.80 -9.69
N ASN A 229 -0.10 -13.68 -9.45
CA ASN A 229 0.44 -14.62 -10.43
C ASN A 229 -0.41 -15.89 -10.60
N PHE A 230 -1.24 -16.22 -9.62
CA PHE A 230 -1.94 -17.50 -9.51
C PHE A 230 -3.46 -17.39 -9.59
N CYS A 231 -4.03 -16.18 -9.64
CA CYS A 231 -5.45 -16.00 -9.94
C CYS A 231 -5.74 -16.19 -11.43
N ILE A 232 -7.01 -16.37 -11.79
CA ILE A 232 -7.46 -16.57 -13.17
C ILE A 232 -8.49 -15.51 -13.51
N PRO A 233 -8.20 -14.64 -14.51
CA PRO A 233 -6.92 -14.44 -15.21
C PRO A 233 -5.84 -13.90 -14.25
N ARG A 234 -4.55 -14.01 -14.62
CA ARG A 234 -3.45 -13.41 -13.84
C ARG A 234 -3.62 -11.90 -13.80
N LEU A 235 -3.46 -11.32 -12.61
CA LEU A 235 -3.74 -9.91 -12.37
C LEU A 235 -2.58 -9.00 -12.82
N THR A 236 -2.85 -8.09 -13.75
CA THR A 236 -2.01 -6.94 -14.06
C THR A 236 -1.96 -6.03 -12.83
N THR A 237 -0.78 -5.62 -12.39
CA THR A 237 -0.63 -4.88 -11.13
C THR A 237 0.61 -3.98 -11.11
N VAL A 238 0.59 -2.94 -10.32
CA VAL A 238 1.79 -2.20 -9.92
C VAL A 238 2.53 -3.02 -8.88
N ARG A 239 3.75 -3.43 -9.18
CA ARG A 239 4.64 -4.11 -8.23
C ARG A 239 5.48 -3.11 -7.46
N GLN A 240 5.36 -3.14 -6.14
CA GLN A 240 6.29 -2.51 -5.23
C GLN A 240 7.44 -3.48 -4.92
N ASP A 241 8.68 -2.98 -4.84
CA ASP A 241 9.81 -3.83 -4.51
C ASP A 241 9.89 -4.07 -2.99
N ALA A 242 9.18 -5.11 -2.54
CA ALA A 242 9.16 -5.51 -1.14
C ALA A 242 10.55 -5.91 -0.60
N ALA A 243 11.44 -6.42 -1.47
CA ALA A 243 12.78 -6.82 -1.06
C ALA A 243 13.66 -5.59 -0.81
N GLU A 244 13.62 -4.62 -1.72
CA GLU A 244 14.37 -3.37 -1.57
C GLU A 244 13.83 -2.53 -0.40
N LEU A 245 12.51 -2.42 -0.24
CA LEU A 245 11.90 -1.73 0.91
C LEU A 245 12.38 -2.34 2.23
N ALA A 246 12.38 -3.67 2.36
CA ALA A 246 12.85 -4.36 3.55
C ALA A 246 14.36 -4.15 3.78
N ALA A 247 15.17 -4.31 2.74
CA ALA A 247 16.62 -4.19 2.82
C ALA A 247 17.06 -2.78 3.24
N ARG A 248 16.52 -1.76 2.55
CA ARG A 248 16.82 -0.35 2.87
C ARG A 248 16.36 0.02 4.27
N GLY A 249 15.14 -0.40 4.64
CA GLY A 249 14.59 -0.12 5.98
C GLY A 249 15.40 -0.73 7.11
N VAL A 250 15.74 -2.01 7.01
CA VAL A 250 16.53 -2.71 8.04
C VAL A 250 17.95 -2.14 8.12
N GLN A 251 18.62 -1.96 6.97
CA GLN A 251 19.98 -1.40 6.94
C GLN A 251 20.02 -0.01 7.59
N THR A 252 19.09 0.87 7.22
CA THR A 252 19.02 2.23 7.76
C THR A 252 18.73 2.23 9.26
N LEU A 253 17.80 1.39 9.73
CA LEU A 253 17.51 1.30 11.16
C LEU A 253 18.71 0.81 11.95
N LEU A 254 19.40 -0.24 11.50
CA LEU A 254 20.60 -0.76 12.17
C LEU A 254 21.72 0.30 12.20
N GLN A 255 21.94 1.02 11.12
CA GLN A 255 22.90 2.13 11.10
C GLN A 255 22.54 3.23 12.10
N ALA A 256 21.26 3.61 12.18
CA ALA A 256 20.81 4.64 13.11
C ALA A 256 20.91 4.20 14.59
N ILE A 257 20.69 2.91 14.86
CA ILE A 257 20.89 2.33 16.22
C ILE A 257 22.36 2.42 16.65
N HIS A 258 23.29 2.13 15.74
CA HIS A 258 24.72 2.04 16.09
C HIS A 258 25.47 3.36 15.97
N TYR A 259 25.09 4.24 15.01
CA TYR A 259 25.93 5.37 14.61
C TYR A 259 25.26 6.75 14.67
N LYS A 260 24.01 6.84 15.15
CA LYS A 260 23.26 8.12 15.20
C LYS A 260 23.31 8.90 13.88
N THR A 261 22.90 8.27 12.82
CA THR A 261 22.84 8.87 11.47
C THR A 261 21.68 9.85 11.33
N THR A 262 21.76 10.76 10.38
CA THR A 262 20.62 11.58 9.97
C THR A 262 19.56 10.72 9.26
N PRO A 263 18.29 11.14 9.28
CA PRO A 263 17.22 10.45 8.57
C PRO A 263 17.48 10.35 7.07
N VAL A 264 17.03 9.24 6.50
CA VAL A 264 17.10 8.94 5.06
C VAL A 264 15.69 8.84 4.52
N TYR A 265 15.43 9.48 3.39
CA TYR A 265 14.14 9.45 2.70
C TYR A 265 14.38 9.05 1.25
N GLU A 266 13.83 7.91 0.84
CA GLU A 266 14.05 7.39 -0.52
C GLU A 266 12.73 6.90 -1.13
N THR A 267 12.61 7.15 -2.42
CA THR A 267 11.57 6.56 -3.25
C THR A 267 12.16 5.35 -3.96
N ILE A 268 11.53 4.20 -3.79
CA ILE A 268 11.88 2.93 -4.43
C ILE A 268 11.08 2.80 -5.72
N ASP A 269 11.74 2.35 -6.78
CA ASP A 269 11.13 2.18 -8.08
C ASP A 269 9.95 1.19 -8.04
N PHE A 270 8.97 1.41 -8.90
CA PHE A 270 7.85 0.52 -9.12
C PHE A 270 7.87 -0.05 -10.54
N GLU A 271 7.15 -1.12 -10.76
CA GLU A 271 6.95 -1.70 -12.09
C GLU A 271 5.47 -1.99 -12.34
N LEU A 272 4.94 -1.56 -13.47
CA LEU A 272 3.63 -2.03 -13.94
C LEU A 272 3.83 -3.38 -14.63
N VAL A 273 3.44 -4.44 -13.96
CA VAL A 273 3.55 -5.83 -14.45
C VAL A 273 2.29 -6.18 -15.22
N GLU A 274 2.41 -6.19 -16.54
CA GLU A 274 1.31 -6.56 -17.43
C GLU A 274 1.09 -8.07 -17.43
N ARG A 275 -0.18 -8.50 -17.33
CA ARG A 275 -0.61 -9.90 -17.35
C ARG A 275 -1.89 -10.08 -18.16
N GLU A 276 -2.83 -10.89 -17.67
CA GLU A 276 -3.99 -11.37 -18.43
C GLU A 276 -5.28 -10.58 -18.16
N SER A 277 -5.31 -9.73 -17.11
CA SER A 277 -6.54 -9.09 -16.63
C SER A 277 -6.93 -7.79 -17.35
N VAL A 278 -6.17 -7.39 -18.38
CA VAL A 278 -6.47 -6.21 -19.21
C VAL A 278 -6.48 -6.57 -20.67
N SER A 279 -7.45 -6.07 -21.42
CA SER A 279 -7.54 -6.17 -22.88
C SER A 279 -7.89 -4.82 -23.49
N PHE A 280 -7.73 -4.71 -24.80
CA PHE A 280 -8.24 -3.55 -25.52
C PHE A 280 -9.78 -3.53 -25.46
N VAL A 281 -10.34 -2.31 -25.30
CA VAL A 281 -11.79 -2.13 -25.39
C VAL A 281 -12.27 -2.60 -26.77
N LYS A 282 -13.23 -3.54 -26.77
CA LYS A 282 -13.89 -3.96 -27.98
C LYS A 282 -14.80 -2.83 -28.47
N THR A 283 -14.52 -2.28 -29.65
CA THR A 283 -15.44 -1.35 -30.31
C THR A 283 -16.76 -2.10 -30.55
N ARG A 284 -17.82 -1.68 -29.87
CA ARG A 284 -19.19 -2.17 -30.09
C ARG A 284 -19.75 -1.62 -31.39
#